data_268a2780eedc0df30f6785c747ce3a38
#
_entry.id   268a2780eedc0df30f6785c747ce3a38
#
_cell.length_a   1.000
_cell.length_b   1.000
_cell.length_c   1.000
_cell.angle_alpha   90.00
_cell.angle_beta   90.00
_cell.angle_gamma   90.00
#
_symmetry.space_group_name_H-M   'P 1'
#
loop_
_entity.id
_entity.type
_entity.pdbx_description
1 polymer ?
#
loop_
_entity_poly.entity_id
_entity_poly.type
_entity_poly.pdbx_seq_one_letter_code
_entity_poly.pdbx_strand_id
1 'polypeptide(L)'
;MAKFTRKTREERSLEIIEAAKTVFLKKGFRHTTMEDIVAATTLSKGGVYQYFKSTKAIMFAIMEAGNYFRYKRNEEIFNAVKDIDDIYEIVTQALMRKLFDEVPEKRLYLMFLAEIIYDKEYEELFLQLEDQAHKFISENLEHLFVRKNLAGKKIKYKTNKAGKLYSRFFNGILIMYELFEDKTIFDKKEIHDLIYSFVKKSFVVS
;
A
#
# COMPACT_ATOMS: atom_id res chain seq x y z
N MET A 1 6.28 6.95 41.25
CA MET A 1 7.36 6.44 40.37
C MET A 1 6.71 5.76 39.18
N ALA A 2 6.83 6.34 37.98
CA ALA A 2 6.31 5.73 36.75
C ALA A 2 7.12 4.47 36.45
N LYS A 3 6.47 3.29 36.36
CA LYS A 3 7.09 2.07 35.87
C LYS A 3 7.55 2.30 34.45
N PHE A 4 8.84 2.36 34.23
CA PHE A 4 9.43 2.32 32.87
C PHE A 4 9.17 0.92 32.29
N THR A 5 8.09 0.77 31.56
CA THR A 5 7.80 -0.48 30.83
C THR A 5 8.80 -0.56 29.67
N ARG A 6 9.66 -1.58 29.69
CA ARG A 6 10.61 -1.81 28.59
C ARG A 6 9.83 -2.09 27.32
N LYS A 7 10.01 -1.25 26.28
CA LYS A 7 9.37 -1.45 24.97
C LYS A 7 9.71 -2.82 24.40
N THR A 8 8.73 -3.47 23.78
CA THR A 8 8.92 -4.75 23.08
C THR A 8 9.81 -4.57 21.84
N ARG A 9 10.18 -5.68 21.21
CA ARG A 9 10.97 -5.67 19.97
C ARG A 9 10.19 -5.00 18.84
N GLU A 10 8.90 -5.31 18.73
CA GLU A 10 7.98 -4.73 17.75
C GLU A 10 7.84 -3.21 17.95
N GLU A 11 7.61 -2.77 19.18
CA GLU A 11 7.50 -1.33 19.51
C GLU A 11 8.77 -0.56 19.15
N ARG A 12 9.95 -1.15 19.34
CA ARG A 12 11.23 -0.55 18.97
C ARG A 12 11.42 -0.49 17.45
N SER A 13 11.03 -1.54 16.74
CA SER A 13 11.06 -1.57 15.29
C SER A 13 10.15 -0.48 14.70
N LEU A 14 8.93 -0.34 15.23
CA LEU A 14 8.00 0.71 14.82
C LEU A 14 8.53 2.12 15.11
N GLU A 15 9.17 2.34 16.26
CA GLU A 15 9.81 3.63 16.59
C GLU A 15 10.83 4.03 15.52
N ILE A 16 11.68 3.09 15.08
CA ILE A 16 12.69 3.33 14.03
C ILE A 16 12.01 3.61 12.69
N ILE A 17 10.97 2.85 12.33
CA ILE A 17 10.21 3.03 11.09
C ILE A 17 9.57 4.43 11.04
N GLU A 18 8.92 4.88 12.11
CA GLU A 18 8.27 6.19 12.15
C GLU A 18 9.29 7.34 12.11
N ALA A 19 10.42 7.20 12.81
CA ALA A 19 11.52 8.16 12.71
C ALA A 19 12.06 8.23 11.29
N ALA A 20 12.28 7.08 10.64
CA ALA A 20 12.78 7.01 9.27
C ALA A 20 11.79 7.62 8.25
N LYS A 21 10.49 7.38 8.38
CA LYS A 21 9.46 8.02 7.54
C LYS A 21 9.61 9.54 7.58
N THR A 22 9.73 10.11 8.78
CA THR A 22 9.89 11.57 8.97
C THR A 22 11.16 12.09 8.30
N VAL A 23 12.28 11.37 8.45
CA VAL A 23 13.57 11.76 7.85
C VAL A 23 13.51 11.65 6.32
N PHE A 24 12.98 10.55 5.78
CA PHE A 24 12.82 10.36 4.34
C PHE A 24 11.95 11.45 3.71
N LEU A 25 10.83 11.79 4.34
CA LEU A 25 9.94 12.85 3.83
C LEU A 25 10.60 14.22 3.84
N LYS A 26 11.48 14.49 4.81
CA LYS A 26 12.18 15.76 4.95
C LYS A 26 13.39 15.90 4.04
N LYS A 27 14.23 14.87 3.93
CA LYS A 27 15.52 14.90 3.23
C LYS A 27 15.51 14.24 1.86
N GLY A 28 14.49 13.41 1.58
CA GLY A 28 14.51 12.46 0.48
C GLY A 28 15.26 11.16 0.85
N PHE A 29 14.85 10.05 0.25
CA PHE A 29 15.43 8.73 0.56
C PHE A 29 16.93 8.67 0.27
N ARG A 30 17.37 9.11 -0.91
CA ARG A 30 18.80 9.06 -1.35
C ARG A 30 19.74 9.91 -0.52
N HIS A 31 19.22 10.95 0.10
CA HIS A 31 20.01 11.86 0.93
C HIS A 31 19.97 11.51 2.41
N THR A 32 19.29 10.43 2.79
CA THR A 32 19.17 9.98 4.17
C THR A 32 20.21 8.91 4.48
N THR A 33 20.94 9.12 5.57
CA THR A 33 21.90 8.16 6.12
C THR A 33 21.31 7.41 7.32
N MET A 34 21.92 6.31 7.73
CA MET A 34 21.53 5.63 8.97
C MET A 34 21.78 6.50 10.20
N GLU A 35 22.79 7.37 10.17
CA GLU A 35 23.06 8.34 11.23
C GLU A 35 21.95 9.36 11.40
N ASP A 36 21.34 9.82 10.31
CA ASP A 36 20.18 10.71 10.37
C ASP A 36 18.99 10.05 11.08
N ILE A 37 18.77 8.77 10.79
CA ILE A 37 17.70 7.99 11.41
C ILE A 37 18.01 7.74 12.89
N VAL A 38 19.26 7.37 13.23
CA VAL A 38 19.69 7.22 14.62
C VAL A 38 19.44 8.51 15.40
N ALA A 39 19.79 9.66 14.84
CA ALA A 39 19.59 10.97 15.48
C ALA A 39 18.10 11.32 15.70
N ALA A 40 17.20 10.73 14.90
CA ALA A 40 15.75 10.93 15.01
C ALA A 40 15.05 9.92 15.94
N THR A 41 15.78 8.95 16.51
CA THR A 41 15.25 7.96 17.47
C THR A 41 15.74 8.23 18.88
N THR A 42 15.13 7.53 19.86
CA THR A 42 15.63 7.50 21.26
C THR A 42 16.69 6.40 21.48
N LEU A 43 17.06 5.66 20.41
CA LEU A 43 17.95 4.53 20.47
C LEU A 43 19.41 4.94 20.19
N SER A 44 20.35 4.19 20.80
CA SER A 44 21.76 4.29 20.41
C SER A 44 21.98 3.76 18.98
N LYS A 45 23.10 4.11 18.36
CA LYS A 45 23.51 3.60 17.04
C LYS A 45 23.45 2.07 17.01
N GLY A 46 24.06 1.39 17.99
CA GLY A 46 24.00 -0.07 18.11
C GLY A 46 22.58 -0.60 18.25
N GLY A 47 21.72 0.12 18.97
CA GLY A 47 20.30 -0.21 19.12
C GLY A 47 19.56 -0.21 17.78
N VAL A 48 19.73 0.83 16.95
CA VAL A 48 19.10 0.89 15.61
C VAL A 48 19.63 -0.23 14.71
N TYR A 49 20.95 -0.43 14.66
CA TYR A 49 21.57 -1.44 13.81
C TYR A 49 21.25 -2.90 14.19
N GLN A 50 20.70 -3.15 15.39
CA GLN A 50 20.16 -4.47 15.75
C GLN A 50 18.87 -4.80 14.98
N TYR A 51 18.10 -3.80 14.58
CA TYR A 51 16.84 -3.96 13.84
C TYR A 51 17.05 -3.83 12.35
N PHE A 52 17.73 -2.79 11.91
CA PHE A 52 17.88 -2.47 10.49
C PHE A 52 19.36 -2.21 10.15
N LYS A 53 19.85 -2.85 9.11
CA LYS A 53 21.25 -2.74 8.67
C LYS A 53 21.48 -1.60 7.66
N SER A 54 20.40 -1.09 7.03
CA SER A 54 20.49 -0.05 6.00
C SER A 54 19.17 0.72 5.91
N THR A 55 19.22 1.91 5.30
CA THR A 55 18.04 2.70 4.94
C THR A 55 17.13 1.94 3.98
N LYS A 56 17.70 1.12 3.08
CA LYS A 56 16.97 0.20 2.18
C LYS A 56 16.14 -0.79 2.97
N ALA A 57 16.69 -1.45 3.99
CA ALA A 57 15.96 -2.41 4.81
C ALA A 57 14.79 -1.73 5.55
N ILE A 58 14.95 -0.47 5.98
CA ILE A 58 13.87 0.30 6.60
C ILE A 58 12.81 0.67 5.56
N MET A 59 13.19 1.09 4.36
CA MET A 59 12.23 1.38 3.28
C MET A 59 11.39 0.15 2.94
N PHE A 60 12.00 -1.03 2.87
CA PHE A 60 11.30 -2.30 2.64
C PHE A 60 10.27 -2.58 3.74
N ALA A 61 10.67 -2.44 5.00
CA ALA A 61 9.78 -2.61 6.14
C ALA A 61 8.61 -1.61 6.12
N ILE A 62 8.83 -0.35 5.68
CA ILE A 62 7.77 0.65 5.49
C ILE A 62 6.77 0.18 4.43
N MET A 63 7.23 -0.34 3.30
CA MET A 63 6.36 -0.82 2.22
C MET A 63 5.54 -2.03 2.64
N GLU A 64 6.15 -2.99 3.33
CA GLU A 64 5.48 -4.19 3.86
C GLU A 64 4.42 -3.83 4.91
N ALA A 65 4.76 -2.95 5.86
CA ALA A 65 3.82 -2.48 6.88
C ALA A 65 2.63 -1.72 6.26
N GLY A 66 2.89 -0.88 5.25
CA GLY A 66 1.86 -0.17 4.50
C GLY A 66 0.92 -1.11 3.75
N ASN A 67 1.43 -2.21 3.20
CA ASN A 67 0.63 -3.24 2.54
C ASN A 67 -0.29 -3.96 3.55
N TYR A 68 0.25 -4.37 4.69
CA TYR A 68 -0.51 -5.02 5.76
C TYR A 68 -1.63 -4.12 6.32
N PHE A 69 -1.35 -2.83 6.54
CA PHE A 69 -2.36 -1.86 7.01
C PHE A 69 -3.52 -1.70 6.02
N ARG A 70 -3.21 -1.66 4.72
CA ARG A 70 -4.23 -1.63 3.66
C ARG A 70 -5.10 -2.89 3.67
N TYR A 71 -4.54 -4.06 3.92
CA TYR A 71 -5.30 -5.30 3.98
C TYR A 71 -6.31 -5.28 5.12
N LYS A 72 -5.90 -4.91 6.32
CA LYS A 72 -6.83 -4.79 7.45
C LYS A 72 -7.98 -3.84 7.17
N ARG A 73 -7.68 -2.67 6.61
CA ARG A 73 -8.71 -1.69 6.26
C ARG A 73 -9.66 -2.20 5.17
N ASN A 74 -9.16 -2.93 4.20
CA ASN A 74 -9.97 -3.51 3.14
C ASN A 74 -10.83 -4.67 3.66
N GLU A 75 -10.37 -5.45 4.62
CA GLU A 75 -11.16 -6.51 5.26
C GLU A 75 -12.44 -5.97 5.90
N GLU A 76 -12.37 -4.85 6.63
CA GLU A 76 -13.53 -4.16 7.19
C GLU A 76 -14.53 -3.74 6.11
N ILE A 77 -14.02 -3.22 4.99
CA ILE A 77 -14.81 -2.79 3.84
C ILE A 77 -15.50 -3.98 3.17
N PHE A 78 -14.79 -5.08 2.94
CA PHE A 78 -15.37 -6.30 2.38
C PHE A 78 -16.46 -6.90 3.27
N ASN A 79 -16.37 -6.75 4.58
CA ASN A 79 -17.40 -7.20 5.51
C ASN A 79 -18.72 -6.42 5.38
N ALA A 80 -18.70 -5.20 4.86
CA ALA A 80 -19.87 -4.35 4.63
C ALA A 80 -20.63 -4.65 3.33
N VAL A 81 -20.09 -5.48 2.43
CA VAL A 81 -20.71 -5.83 1.13
C VAL A 81 -22.04 -6.55 1.32
N LYS A 82 -23.06 -6.15 0.58
CA LYS A 82 -24.40 -6.76 0.60
C LYS A 82 -24.71 -7.56 -0.68
N ASP A 83 -24.31 -7.05 -1.83
CA ASP A 83 -24.53 -7.67 -3.14
C ASP A 83 -23.30 -7.50 -4.06
N ILE A 84 -23.42 -7.92 -5.33
CA ILE A 84 -22.31 -7.90 -6.27
C ILE A 84 -21.96 -6.51 -6.78
N ASP A 85 -22.95 -5.65 -6.94
CA ASP A 85 -22.73 -4.28 -7.42
C ASP A 85 -22.03 -3.47 -6.32
N ASP A 86 -22.34 -3.75 -5.04
CA ASP A 86 -21.59 -3.24 -3.87
C ASP A 86 -20.09 -3.56 -3.97
N ILE A 87 -19.74 -4.76 -4.47
CA ILE A 87 -18.31 -5.14 -4.60
C ILE A 87 -17.60 -4.25 -5.59
N TYR A 88 -18.19 -3.98 -6.74
CA TYR A 88 -17.58 -3.13 -7.75
C TYR A 88 -17.38 -1.71 -7.21
N GLU A 89 -18.39 -1.17 -6.56
CA GLU A 89 -18.31 0.15 -5.95
C GLU A 89 -17.28 0.20 -4.81
N ILE A 90 -17.26 -0.77 -3.93
CA ILE A 90 -16.34 -0.84 -2.79
C ILE A 90 -14.89 -0.93 -3.25
N VAL A 91 -14.58 -1.77 -4.25
CA VAL A 91 -13.24 -1.86 -4.82
C VAL A 91 -12.86 -0.55 -5.51
N THR A 92 -13.79 0.06 -6.23
CA THR A 92 -13.60 1.37 -6.86
C THR A 92 -13.27 2.43 -5.82
N GLN A 93 -14.05 2.52 -4.74
CA GLN A 93 -13.81 3.47 -3.65
C GLN A 93 -12.48 3.22 -2.93
N ALA A 94 -12.06 1.96 -2.78
CA ALA A 94 -10.74 1.64 -2.22
C ALA A 94 -9.59 2.14 -3.12
N LEU A 95 -9.75 2.03 -4.44
CA LEU A 95 -8.80 2.57 -5.42
C LEU A 95 -8.83 4.10 -5.47
N MET A 96 -10.01 4.72 -5.42
CA MET A 96 -10.16 6.18 -5.33
C MET A 96 -9.44 6.73 -4.10
N ARG A 97 -9.61 6.10 -2.92
CA ARG A 97 -8.88 6.48 -1.72
C ARG A 97 -7.36 6.34 -1.91
N LYS A 98 -6.90 5.23 -2.49
CA LYS A 98 -5.47 5.05 -2.81
C LYS A 98 -4.94 6.20 -3.67
N LEU A 99 -5.72 6.71 -4.61
CA LEU A 99 -5.32 7.78 -5.52
C LEU A 99 -5.38 9.16 -4.88
N PHE A 100 -6.42 9.47 -4.11
CA PHE A 100 -6.77 10.84 -3.74
C PHE A 100 -6.68 11.17 -2.25
N ASP A 101 -6.56 10.19 -1.34
CA ASP A 101 -6.34 10.49 0.08
C ASP A 101 -4.98 11.17 0.25
N GLU A 102 -4.96 12.27 0.98
CA GLU A 102 -3.73 13.00 1.29
C GLU A 102 -3.02 12.35 2.49
N VAL A 103 -2.12 11.42 2.19
CA VAL A 103 -1.33 10.71 3.20
C VAL A 103 0.15 10.78 2.85
N PRO A 104 1.03 11.08 3.84
CA PRO A 104 2.48 11.20 3.61
C PRO A 104 3.11 9.94 3.01
N GLU A 105 2.54 8.77 3.29
CA GLU A 105 3.02 7.48 2.81
C GLU A 105 3.05 7.36 1.29
N LYS A 106 2.24 8.14 0.56
CA LYS A 106 2.30 8.18 -0.90
C LYS A 106 3.64 8.69 -1.41
N ARG A 107 4.19 9.72 -0.79
CA ARG A 107 5.53 10.24 -1.15
C ARG A 107 6.62 9.21 -0.88
N LEU A 108 6.53 8.45 0.20
CA LEU A 108 7.44 7.33 0.48
C LEU A 108 7.33 6.24 -0.59
N TYR A 109 6.11 5.94 -1.03
CA TYR A 109 5.88 5.00 -2.11
C TYR A 109 6.47 5.49 -3.45
N LEU A 110 6.38 6.78 -3.76
CA LEU A 110 7.04 7.35 -4.95
C LEU A 110 8.55 7.26 -4.86
N MET A 111 9.15 7.53 -3.69
CA MET A 111 10.58 7.35 -3.47
C MET A 111 10.99 5.88 -3.68
N PHE A 112 10.20 4.94 -3.17
CA PHE A 112 10.41 3.51 -3.38
C PHE A 112 10.35 3.13 -4.87
N LEU A 113 9.34 3.60 -5.61
CA LEU A 113 9.21 3.32 -7.05
C LEU A 113 10.38 3.89 -7.86
N ALA A 114 10.90 5.05 -7.49
CA ALA A 114 12.04 5.66 -8.15
C ALA A 114 13.33 4.83 -8.01
N GLU A 115 13.48 4.07 -6.93
CA GLU A 115 14.64 3.20 -6.71
C GLU A 115 14.64 1.95 -7.59
N ILE A 116 13.49 1.51 -8.11
CA ILE A 116 13.37 0.36 -9.03
C ILE A 116 14.26 0.52 -10.26
N ILE A 117 14.47 1.76 -10.72
CA ILE A 117 15.32 2.05 -11.90
C ILE A 117 16.80 1.70 -11.62
N TYR A 118 17.23 1.74 -10.37
CA TYR A 118 18.64 1.66 -9.99
C TYR A 118 19.02 0.38 -9.24
N ASP A 119 18.04 -0.30 -8.67
CA ASP A 119 18.29 -1.46 -7.81
C ASP A 119 17.16 -2.50 -7.98
N LYS A 120 17.55 -3.66 -8.51
CA LYS A 120 16.66 -4.77 -8.85
C LYS A 120 15.90 -5.34 -7.62
N GLU A 121 16.47 -5.26 -6.43
CA GLU A 121 15.77 -5.75 -5.22
C GLU A 121 14.50 -4.94 -4.92
N TYR A 122 14.44 -3.66 -5.33
CA TYR A 122 13.21 -2.86 -5.24
C TYR A 122 12.13 -3.36 -6.21
N GLU A 123 12.52 -3.77 -7.43
CA GLU A 123 11.60 -4.39 -8.38
C GLU A 123 11.06 -5.72 -7.84
N GLU A 124 11.93 -6.56 -7.31
CA GLU A 124 11.57 -7.85 -6.74
C GLU A 124 10.58 -7.69 -5.58
N LEU A 125 10.83 -6.76 -4.66
CA LEU A 125 9.88 -6.45 -3.58
C LEU A 125 8.55 -5.89 -4.12
N PHE A 126 8.60 -4.98 -5.11
CA PHE A 126 7.39 -4.45 -5.72
C PHE A 126 6.50 -5.56 -6.30
N LEU A 127 7.09 -6.49 -7.05
CA LEU A 127 6.37 -7.63 -7.63
C LEU A 127 5.81 -8.56 -6.56
N GLN A 128 6.56 -8.81 -5.49
CA GLN A 128 6.11 -9.61 -4.35
C GLN A 128 4.91 -8.95 -3.65
N LEU A 129 4.97 -7.65 -3.38
CA LEU A 129 3.88 -6.91 -2.75
C LEU A 129 2.63 -6.83 -3.64
N GLU A 130 2.83 -6.72 -4.96
CA GLU A 130 1.75 -6.77 -5.95
C GLU A 130 1.06 -8.14 -5.95
N ASP A 131 1.82 -9.24 -5.97
CA ASP A 131 1.26 -10.60 -5.93
C ASP A 131 0.53 -10.88 -4.61
N GLN A 132 1.06 -10.43 -3.48
CA GLN A 132 0.38 -10.51 -2.18
C GLN A 132 -0.95 -9.74 -2.20
N ALA A 133 -1.00 -8.55 -2.79
CA ALA A 133 -2.22 -7.77 -2.90
C ALA A 133 -3.29 -8.47 -3.75
N HIS A 134 -2.89 -9.05 -4.89
CA HIS A 134 -3.79 -9.82 -5.73
C HIS A 134 -4.34 -11.07 -5.04
N LYS A 135 -3.49 -11.79 -4.33
CA LYS A 135 -3.88 -12.97 -3.55
C LYS A 135 -4.88 -12.60 -2.46
N PHE A 136 -4.60 -11.54 -1.69
CA PHE A 136 -5.50 -11.04 -0.65
C PHE A 136 -6.89 -10.70 -1.19
N ILE A 137 -6.97 -9.98 -2.31
CA ILE A 137 -8.25 -9.63 -2.93
C ILE A 137 -9.00 -10.90 -3.36
N SER A 138 -8.31 -11.86 -4.00
CA SER A 138 -8.92 -13.11 -4.46
C SER A 138 -9.51 -13.92 -3.32
N GLU A 139 -8.73 -14.12 -2.24
CA GLU A 139 -9.14 -14.89 -1.06
C GLU A 139 -10.33 -14.23 -0.33
N ASN A 140 -10.30 -12.92 -0.14
CA ASN A 140 -11.40 -12.22 0.51
C ASN A 140 -12.68 -12.22 -0.31
N LEU A 141 -12.59 -12.14 -1.62
CA LEU A 141 -13.74 -12.28 -2.51
C LEU A 141 -14.34 -13.70 -2.42
N GLU A 142 -13.53 -14.75 -2.47
CA GLU A 142 -14.00 -16.13 -2.31
C GLU A 142 -14.71 -16.33 -0.97
N HIS A 143 -14.14 -15.85 0.12
CA HIS A 143 -14.76 -15.91 1.45
C HIS A 143 -16.08 -15.14 1.53
N LEU A 144 -16.16 -13.97 0.88
CA LEU A 144 -17.35 -13.15 0.86
C LEU A 144 -18.52 -13.89 0.20
N PHE A 145 -18.27 -14.56 -0.94
CA PHE A 145 -19.30 -15.31 -1.67
C PHE A 145 -19.81 -16.50 -0.87
N VAL A 146 -18.94 -17.21 -0.17
CA VAL A 146 -19.32 -18.31 0.70
C VAL A 146 -20.19 -17.83 1.87
N ARG A 147 -19.80 -16.72 2.53
CA ARG A 147 -20.53 -16.19 3.70
C ARG A 147 -21.92 -15.62 3.37
N LYS A 148 -22.04 -14.97 2.23
CA LYS A 148 -23.28 -14.22 1.87
C LYS A 148 -24.29 -15.05 1.10
N ASN A 149 -23.98 -16.35 0.85
CA ASN A 149 -24.87 -17.26 0.10
C ASN A 149 -25.43 -16.57 -1.16
N LEU A 150 -24.56 -15.86 -1.89
CA LEU A 150 -24.90 -15.23 -3.17
C LEU A 150 -25.07 -16.38 -4.18
N ALA A 151 -26.18 -17.10 -3.97
CA ALA A 151 -26.51 -18.39 -4.54
C ALA A 151 -26.32 -18.40 -6.05
N GLY A 152 -25.45 -19.29 -6.52
CA GLY A 152 -25.35 -19.66 -7.93
C GLY A 152 -24.39 -18.80 -8.76
N LYS A 153 -23.76 -17.73 -8.24
CA LYS A 153 -22.76 -16.94 -8.98
C LYS A 153 -21.36 -17.17 -8.42
N LYS A 154 -20.46 -17.69 -9.26
CA LYS A 154 -19.03 -17.73 -8.96
C LYS A 154 -18.37 -16.48 -9.54
N ILE A 155 -17.78 -15.67 -8.68
CA ILE A 155 -16.96 -14.55 -9.14
C ILE A 155 -15.51 -14.91 -8.95
N LYS A 156 -14.75 -14.79 -10.03
CA LYS A 156 -13.30 -14.90 -9.99
C LYS A 156 -12.68 -13.55 -10.33
N TYR A 157 -11.79 -13.09 -9.49
CA TYR A 157 -10.90 -12.01 -9.83
C TYR A 157 -9.86 -12.49 -10.86
N LYS A 158 -9.74 -11.79 -11.96
CA LYS A 158 -8.72 -12.10 -12.96
C LYS A 158 -7.35 -11.67 -12.44
N THR A 159 -6.64 -12.56 -11.77
CA THR A 159 -5.24 -12.36 -11.32
C THR A 159 -4.23 -12.44 -12.46
N ASN A 160 -4.73 -12.43 -13.69
CA ASN A 160 -3.93 -12.57 -14.90
C ASN A 160 -3.21 -11.26 -15.28
N LYS A 161 -2.49 -11.32 -16.41
CA LYS A 161 -1.75 -10.20 -16.99
C LYS A 161 -2.55 -8.87 -17.05
N ALA A 162 -3.88 -8.94 -17.26
CA ALA A 162 -4.75 -7.78 -17.32
C ALA A 162 -4.89 -7.08 -15.95
N GLY A 163 -5.04 -7.83 -14.84
CA GLY A 163 -5.09 -7.25 -13.49
C GLY A 163 -3.80 -6.52 -13.13
N LYS A 164 -2.64 -7.08 -13.48
CA LYS A 164 -1.34 -6.43 -13.27
C LYS A 164 -1.20 -5.16 -14.14
N LEU A 165 -1.70 -5.18 -15.36
CA LEU A 165 -1.72 -4.00 -16.22
C LEU A 165 -2.56 -2.87 -15.61
N TYR A 166 -3.74 -3.18 -15.07
CA TYR A 166 -4.58 -2.18 -14.39
C TYR A 166 -3.90 -1.60 -13.15
N SER A 167 -3.23 -2.44 -12.34
CA SER A 167 -2.45 -1.98 -11.20
C SER A 167 -1.40 -0.95 -11.61
N ARG A 168 -0.67 -1.19 -12.70
CA ARG A 168 0.34 -0.27 -13.23
C ARG A 168 -0.26 1.01 -13.80
N PHE A 169 -1.41 0.91 -14.45
CA PHE A 169 -2.14 2.09 -14.93
C PHE A 169 -2.57 3.01 -13.78
N PHE A 170 -3.12 2.44 -12.70
CA PHE A 170 -3.49 3.23 -11.51
C PHE A 170 -2.28 3.80 -10.78
N ASN A 171 -1.17 3.07 -10.72
CA ASN A 171 0.07 3.63 -10.20
C ASN A 171 0.57 4.80 -11.06
N GLY A 172 0.38 4.78 -12.38
CA GLY A 172 0.67 5.91 -13.27
C GLY A 172 -0.15 7.15 -12.89
N ILE A 173 -1.45 7.01 -12.69
CA ILE A 173 -2.33 8.11 -12.24
C ILE A 173 -1.86 8.64 -10.88
N LEU A 174 -1.56 7.75 -9.91
CA LEU A 174 -1.06 8.12 -8.60
C LEU A 174 0.22 8.97 -8.69
N ILE A 175 1.19 8.51 -9.49
CA ILE A 175 2.46 9.21 -9.70
C ILE A 175 2.19 10.62 -10.23
N MET A 176 1.39 10.74 -11.29
CA MET A 176 1.06 12.04 -11.89
C MET A 176 0.30 12.95 -10.91
N TYR A 177 -0.66 12.39 -10.17
CA TYR A 177 -1.40 13.15 -9.16
C TYR A 177 -0.49 13.72 -8.06
N GLU A 178 0.50 12.96 -7.59
CA GLU A 178 1.41 13.42 -6.53
C GLU A 178 2.50 14.37 -7.04
N LEU A 179 2.93 14.26 -8.31
CA LEU A 179 4.01 15.07 -8.87
C LEU A 179 3.59 16.51 -9.20
N PHE A 180 2.36 16.73 -9.64
CA PHE A 180 1.90 18.05 -10.07
C PHE A 180 1.12 18.78 -8.97
N GLU A 181 1.32 20.11 -8.86
CA GLU A 181 0.54 20.96 -7.96
C GLU A 181 -0.88 21.18 -8.50
N ASP A 182 -1.01 21.40 -9.81
CA ASP A 182 -2.31 21.53 -10.46
C ASP A 182 -3.02 20.16 -10.53
N LYS A 183 -4.08 20.04 -9.75
CA LYS A 183 -4.92 18.85 -9.66
C LYS A 183 -6.21 18.94 -10.50
N THR A 184 -6.43 20.06 -11.18
CA THR A 184 -7.71 20.33 -11.90
C THR A 184 -8.00 19.36 -13.01
N ILE A 185 -6.93 18.82 -13.65
CA ILE A 185 -7.07 17.79 -14.71
C ILE A 185 -7.59 16.44 -14.16
N PHE A 186 -7.50 16.22 -12.84
CA PHE A 186 -7.93 14.98 -12.21
C PHE A 186 -9.39 15.06 -11.77
N ASP A 187 -10.32 15.09 -12.72
CA ASP A 187 -11.75 15.03 -12.40
C ASP A 187 -12.06 13.71 -11.69
N LYS A 188 -12.46 13.81 -10.42
CA LYS A 188 -12.68 12.63 -9.56
C LYS A 188 -13.86 11.79 -10.06
N LYS A 189 -14.86 12.39 -10.70
CA LYS A 189 -16.01 11.65 -11.23
C LYS A 189 -15.61 10.86 -12.46
N GLU A 190 -14.92 11.48 -13.39
CA GLU A 190 -14.44 10.78 -14.60
C GLU A 190 -13.49 9.64 -14.25
N ILE A 191 -12.57 9.88 -13.29
CA ILE A 191 -11.65 8.84 -12.82
C ILE A 191 -12.39 7.72 -12.09
N HIS A 192 -13.41 8.04 -11.29
CA HIS A 192 -14.26 7.04 -10.65
C HIS A 192 -14.92 6.14 -11.69
N ASP A 193 -15.57 6.72 -12.70
CA ASP A 193 -16.28 5.97 -13.74
C ASP A 193 -15.34 5.08 -14.55
N LEU A 194 -14.13 5.58 -14.85
CA LEU A 194 -13.07 4.81 -15.48
C LEU A 194 -12.64 3.62 -14.61
N ILE A 195 -12.37 3.85 -13.33
CA ILE A 195 -11.96 2.80 -12.39
C ILE A 195 -13.07 1.77 -12.25
N TYR A 196 -14.33 2.20 -12.08
CA TYR A 196 -15.47 1.31 -11.96
C TYR A 196 -15.60 0.38 -13.18
N SER A 197 -15.44 0.93 -14.38
CA SER A 197 -15.43 0.14 -15.61
C SER A 197 -14.30 -0.90 -15.64
N PHE A 198 -13.09 -0.55 -15.20
CA PHE A 198 -11.98 -1.50 -15.11
C PHE A 198 -12.20 -2.55 -14.03
N VAL A 199 -12.70 -2.15 -12.87
CA VAL A 199 -13.03 -3.07 -11.77
C VAL A 199 -14.03 -4.10 -12.27
N LYS A 200 -15.13 -3.67 -12.89
CA LYS A 200 -16.16 -4.56 -13.45
C LYS A 200 -15.59 -5.56 -14.46
N LYS A 201 -14.66 -5.13 -15.33
CA LYS A 201 -13.97 -6.01 -16.29
C LYS A 201 -12.98 -6.96 -15.64
N SER A 202 -12.49 -6.65 -14.43
CA SER A 202 -11.53 -7.48 -13.70
C SER A 202 -12.15 -8.69 -13.02
N PHE A 203 -13.48 -8.74 -12.95
CA PHE A 203 -14.22 -9.85 -12.38
C PHE A 203 -14.88 -10.68 -13.48
N VAL A 204 -14.90 -12.00 -13.31
CA VAL A 204 -15.69 -12.93 -14.13
C VAL A 204 -16.82 -13.44 -13.27
N VAL A 205 -18.03 -13.17 -13.69
CA VAL A 205 -19.26 -13.72 -13.10
C VAL A 205 -19.66 -14.93 -13.96
N SER A 206 -19.68 -16.11 -13.38
CA SER A 206 -20.17 -17.35 -14.03
C SER A 206 -21.31 -17.95 -13.26
#